data_ea3225896c3a1e73279c79450b57764d
#
_entry.id   ea3225896c3a1e73279c79450b57764d
#
_cell.length_a   1.000
_cell.length_b   1.000
_cell.length_c   1.000
_cell.angle_alpha   90.00
_cell.angle_beta   90.00
_cell.angle_gamma   90.00
#
_symmetry.space_group_name_H-M   'P 1'
#
loop_
_entity.id
_entity.type
_entity.pdbx_description
1 polymer ?
#
loop_
_entity_poly.entity_id
_entity_poly.type
_entity_poly.pdbx_seq_one_letter_code
_entity_poly.pdbx_strand_id
1 'polypeptide(L)'
;LAGIMGGLNSGVKDDTTEIVFESANFDGTNIRVNSKNLGLRTESSSRFEKDIDPNLAALALDRACALVEELGCGEIMEGTIDVYNNVKEEKTLEVSVSWINKFLGTSLEAEEMKRCLDSLDLKTTINGDTLEILVPTFRIDVDIREDVAEEVARIYGYNNIPATLISTSTEKEAKDKKQLLDEKVIDTMLA
;
A
#
# COMPACT_ATOMS: atom_id res chain seq x y z
N LEU A 1 -24.20 9.53 5.70
CA LEU A 1 -23.23 9.63 4.61
C LEU A 1 -22.27 8.45 4.70
N ALA A 2 -22.52 7.43 3.88
CA ALA A 2 -21.77 6.17 3.92
C ALA A 2 -20.25 6.41 3.90
N GLY A 3 -19.53 5.79 4.85
CA GLY A 3 -18.08 5.92 5.02
C GLY A 3 -17.56 7.30 5.45
N ILE A 4 -18.41 8.30 5.67
CA ILE A 4 -18.00 9.67 6.05
C ILE A 4 -18.59 10.07 7.41
N MET A 5 -19.91 10.02 7.56
CA MET A 5 -20.60 10.49 8.76
C MET A 5 -21.88 9.71 9.01
N GLY A 6 -22.12 9.32 10.24
CA GLY A 6 -23.37 8.68 10.66
C GLY A 6 -24.60 9.58 10.54
N GLY A 7 -25.79 8.99 10.61
CA GLY A 7 -27.06 9.70 10.58
C GLY A 7 -27.35 10.43 11.91
N LEU A 8 -28.11 11.51 11.83
CA LEU A 8 -28.44 12.33 12.99
C LEU A 8 -29.19 11.55 14.10
N ASN A 9 -30.02 10.59 13.71
CA ASN A 9 -30.89 9.83 14.60
C ASN A 9 -30.48 8.36 14.79
N SER A 10 -29.30 7.96 14.30
CA SER A 10 -28.77 6.59 14.43
C SER A 10 -27.67 6.46 15.51
N GLY A 11 -27.41 7.53 16.24
CA GLY A 11 -26.45 7.51 17.36
C GLY A 11 -26.97 6.72 18.57
N VAL A 12 -26.05 6.07 19.27
CA VAL A 12 -26.33 5.41 20.55
C VAL A 12 -26.74 6.46 21.61
N LYS A 13 -27.76 6.15 22.41
CA LYS A 13 -28.31 6.98 23.48
C LYS A 13 -28.39 6.16 24.77
N ASP A 14 -28.68 6.85 25.89
CA ASP A 14 -28.78 6.19 27.21
C ASP A 14 -29.87 5.13 27.29
N ASP A 15 -30.90 5.21 26.45
CA ASP A 15 -32.02 4.29 26.36
C ASP A 15 -31.88 3.23 25.24
N THR A 16 -30.71 3.20 24.56
CA THR A 16 -30.46 2.21 23.50
C THR A 16 -30.28 0.81 24.07
N THR A 17 -31.11 -0.12 23.67
CA THR A 17 -31.08 -1.53 24.11
C THR A 17 -30.61 -2.49 23.02
N GLU A 18 -30.67 -2.09 21.75
CA GLU A 18 -30.27 -2.91 20.61
C GLU A 18 -29.39 -2.09 19.66
N ILE A 19 -28.33 -2.69 19.17
CA ILE A 19 -27.44 -2.08 18.18
C ILE A 19 -27.19 -3.04 17.02
N VAL A 20 -26.86 -2.48 15.88
CA VAL A 20 -26.39 -3.23 14.70
C VAL A 20 -24.99 -2.78 14.39
N PHE A 21 -24.04 -3.73 14.35
CA PHE A 21 -22.70 -3.45 13.86
C PHE A 21 -22.68 -3.44 12.34
N GLU A 22 -22.13 -2.38 11.75
CA GLU A 22 -21.77 -2.31 10.35
C GLU A 22 -20.26 -2.44 10.21
N SER A 23 -19.80 -3.44 9.44
CA SER A 23 -18.43 -3.56 9.00
C SER A 23 -18.42 -3.52 7.48
N ALA A 24 -17.95 -2.43 6.92
CA ALA A 24 -18.10 -2.14 5.50
C ALA A 24 -16.77 -1.76 4.84
N ASN A 25 -16.74 -1.86 3.50
CA ASN A 25 -15.70 -1.32 2.67
C ASN A 25 -16.34 -0.37 1.64
N PHE A 26 -15.65 0.72 1.33
CA PHE A 26 -16.11 1.74 0.40
C PHE A 26 -15.03 2.05 -0.63
N ASP A 27 -15.43 2.49 -1.80
CA ASP A 27 -14.51 3.04 -2.81
C ASP A 27 -13.77 4.25 -2.27
N GLY A 28 -12.45 4.10 -2.05
CA GLY A 28 -11.61 5.10 -1.39
C GLY A 28 -11.56 6.41 -2.16
N THR A 29 -11.58 6.38 -3.50
CA THR A 29 -11.58 7.57 -4.33
C THR A 29 -12.88 8.36 -4.14
N ASN A 30 -14.02 7.67 -4.11
CA ASN A 30 -15.32 8.27 -3.88
C ASN A 30 -15.40 8.91 -2.49
N ILE A 31 -14.94 8.21 -1.45
CA ILE A 31 -14.88 8.77 -0.09
C ILE A 31 -14.01 10.03 -0.03
N ARG A 32 -12.82 9.99 -0.62
CA ARG A 32 -11.89 11.13 -0.65
C ARG A 32 -12.50 12.37 -1.32
N VAL A 33 -13.09 12.18 -2.49
CA VAL A 33 -13.69 13.28 -3.26
C VAL A 33 -14.88 13.89 -2.51
N ASN A 34 -15.78 13.03 -1.99
CA ASN A 34 -17.00 13.53 -1.34
C ASN A 34 -16.73 14.14 0.03
N SER A 35 -15.84 13.57 0.85
CA SER A 35 -15.46 14.17 2.14
C SER A 35 -14.84 15.54 1.96
N LYS A 36 -14.01 15.72 0.92
CA LYS A 36 -13.40 17.01 0.57
C LYS A 36 -14.46 18.02 0.12
N ASN A 37 -15.38 17.62 -0.78
CA ASN A 37 -16.42 18.50 -1.32
C ASN A 37 -17.40 18.98 -0.22
N LEU A 38 -17.65 18.12 0.76
CA LEU A 38 -18.53 18.44 1.91
C LEU A 38 -17.79 19.16 3.03
N GLY A 39 -16.47 19.26 2.99
CA GLY A 39 -15.66 19.79 4.09
C GLY A 39 -15.72 18.93 5.36
N LEU A 40 -16.09 17.64 5.24
CA LEU A 40 -16.27 16.71 6.35
C LEU A 40 -15.15 15.67 6.36
N ARG A 41 -14.07 15.97 7.05
CA ARG A 41 -13.02 15.01 7.32
C ARG A 41 -13.23 14.37 8.70
N THR A 42 -13.50 13.07 8.71
CA THR A 42 -13.73 12.27 9.91
C THR A 42 -12.71 11.15 10.01
N GLU A 43 -12.63 10.48 11.19
CA GLU A 43 -11.83 9.26 11.34
C GLU A 43 -12.25 8.17 10.36
N SER A 44 -13.54 8.03 10.10
CA SER A 44 -14.10 7.11 9.12
C SER A 44 -13.60 7.43 7.71
N SER A 45 -13.82 8.64 7.22
CA SER A 45 -13.39 9.04 5.88
C SER A 45 -11.86 8.96 5.70
N SER A 46 -11.09 9.29 6.74
CA SER A 46 -9.62 9.22 6.70
C SER A 46 -9.07 7.81 6.58
N ARG A 47 -9.81 6.79 7.03
CA ARG A 47 -9.46 5.38 6.86
C ARG A 47 -9.96 4.83 5.53
N PHE A 48 -11.25 5.04 5.21
CA PHE A 48 -11.85 4.51 3.99
C PHE A 48 -11.29 5.11 2.70
N GLU A 49 -10.78 6.36 2.73
CA GLU A 49 -10.12 6.97 1.56
C GLU A 49 -8.83 6.26 1.12
N LYS A 50 -8.31 5.32 1.92
CA LYS A 50 -7.03 4.61 1.69
C LYS A 50 -7.18 3.18 1.16
N ASP A 51 -8.34 2.84 0.61
CA ASP A 51 -8.60 1.52 0.04
C ASP A 51 -8.33 0.35 1.01
N ILE A 52 -9.08 0.32 2.11
CA ILE A 52 -9.03 -0.78 3.10
C ILE A 52 -9.40 -2.10 2.41
N ASP A 53 -8.77 -3.20 2.84
CA ASP A 53 -9.08 -4.52 2.30
C ASP A 53 -10.51 -4.97 2.67
N PRO A 54 -11.38 -5.24 1.67
CA PRO A 54 -12.74 -5.68 1.92
C PRO A 54 -12.82 -7.03 2.62
N ASN A 55 -11.82 -7.92 2.46
CA ASN A 55 -11.79 -9.23 3.13
C ASN A 55 -11.64 -9.13 4.65
N LEU A 56 -11.20 -7.98 5.18
CA LEU A 56 -11.11 -7.76 6.62
C LEU A 56 -12.46 -7.41 7.27
N ALA A 57 -13.49 -7.10 6.48
CA ALA A 57 -14.78 -6.66 7.03
C ALA A 57 -15.44 -7.72 7.94
N ALA A 58 -15.47 -8.98 7.51
CA ALA A 58 -16.04 -10.08 8.31
C ALA A 58 -15.23 -10.31 9.59
N LEU A 59 -13.89 -10.37 9.48
CA LEU A 59 -13.00 -10.55 10.63
C LEU A 59 -13.14 -9.42 11.66
N ALA A 60 -13.29 -8.19 11.19
CA ALA A 60 -13.49 -7.03 12.06
C ALA A 60 -14.84 -7.09 12.78
N LEU A 61 -15.88 -7.57 12.09
CA LEU A 61 -17.20 -7.77 12.69
C LEU A 61 -17.16 -8.85 13.78
N ASP A 62 -16.55 -10.00 13.51
CA ASP A 62 -16.37 -11.07 14.48
C ASP A 62 -15.61 -10.59 15.73
N ARG A 63 -14.56 -9.78 15.53
CA ARG A 63 -13.82 -9.20 16.64
C ARG A 63 -14.66 -8.21 17.45
N ALA A 64 -15.48 -7.40 16.80
CA ALA A 64 -16.39 -6.48 17.49
C ALA A 64 -17.40 -7.25 18.36
N CYS A 65 -17.99 -8.32 17.82
CA CYS A 65 -18.89 -9.21 18.57
C CYS A 65 -18.19 -9.87 19.75
N ALA A 66 -17.01 -10.43 19.55
CA ALA A 66 -16.22 -11.04 20.62
C ALA A 66 -15.90 -10.05 21.75
N LEU A 67 -15.62 -8.77 21.43
CA LEU A 67 -15.40 -7.73 22.43
C LEU A 67 -16.65 -7.42 23.27
N VAL A 68 -17.84 -7.47 22.69
CA VAL A 68 -19.09 -7.30 23.43
C VAL A 68 -19.22 -8.38 24.49
N GLU A 69 -18.93 -9.64 24.13
CA GLU A 69 -18.99 -10.78 25.06
C GLU A 69 -17.88 -10.71 26.12
N GLU A 70 -16.62 -10.44 25.69
CA GLU A 70 -15.47 -10.30 26.61
C GLU A 70 -15.70 -9.21 27.68
N LEU A 71 -16.33 -8.10 27.29
CA LEU A 71 -16.62 -6.98 28.18
C LEU A 71 -17.91 -7.16 28.97
N GLY A 72 -18.71 -8.15 28.65
CA GLY A 72 -20.00 -8.42 29.32
C GLY A 72 -21.02 -7.28 29.17
N CYS A 73 -20.97 -6.55 28.06
CA CYS A 73 -21.80 -5.36 27.83
C CYS A 73 -23.02 -5.63 26.95
N GLY A 74 -23.22 -6.86 26.48
CA GLY A 74 -24.39 -7.27 25.71
C GLY A 74 -24.37 -8.75 25.33
N GLU A 75 -25.42 -9.19 24.67
CA GLU A 75 -25.56 -10.53 24.09
C GLU A 75 -25.57 -10.43 22.58
N ILE A 76 -24.84 -11.31 21.89
CA ILE A 76 -24.81 -11.36 20.46
C ILE A 76 -25.96 -12.21 19.92
N MET A 77 -26.74 -11.62 19.03
CA MET A 77 -27.82 -12.34 18.35
C MET A 77 -27.25 -13.15 17.17
N GLU A 78 -27.88 -14.29 16.90
CA GLU A 78 -27.52 -15.12 15.76
C GLU A 78 -27.90 -14.47 14.44
N GLY A 79 -27.03 -14.66 13.44
CA GLY A 79 -27.24 -14.25 12.05
C GLY A 79 -26.38 -13.06 11.64
N THR A 80 -25.88 -13.16 10.42
CA THR A 80 -25.08 -12.11 9.77
C THR A 80 -25.63 -11.86 8.38
N ILE A 81 -25.75 -10.59 7.99
CA ILE A 81 -26.08 -10.22 6.61
C ILE A 81 -24.77 -9.82 5.96
N ASP A 82 -24.35 -10.60 4.97
CA ASP A 82 -23.14 -10.31 4.21
C ASP A 82 -23.49 -10.05 2.73
N VAL A 83 -23.01 -8.93 2.19
CA VAL A 83 -23.17 -8.54 0.79
C VAL A 83 -21.81 -8.18 0.24
N TYR A 84 -21.13 -9.16 -0.38
CA TYR A 84 -19.81 -9.01 -0.95
C TYR A 84 -19.80 -9.37 -2.43
N ASN A 85 -20.14 -8.40 -3.29
CA ASN A 85 -20.36 -8.64 -4.73
C ASN A 85 -19.07 -8.74 -5.55
N ASN A 86 -18.01 -8.01 -5.15
CA ASN A 86 -16.73 -7.95 -5.87
C ASN A 86 -15.63 -8.53 -5.00
N VAL A 87 -15.57 -9.84 -4.92
CA VAL A 87 -14.57 -10.55 -4.11
C VAL A 87 -13.17 -10.21 -4.61
N LYS A 88 -12.33 -9.66 -3.72
CA LYS A 88 -10.93 -9.37 -3.98
C LYS A 88 -10.12 -10.64 -3.73
N GLU A 89 -9.41 -11.08 -4.74
CA GLU A 89 -8.54 -12.25 -4.67
C GLU A 89 -7.08 -11.86 -4.45
N GLU A 90 -6.30 -12.77 -3.86
CA GLU A 90 -4.84 -12.63 -3.78
C GLU A 90 -4.26 -12.65 -5.18
N LYS A 91 -3.17 -11.91 -5.39
CA LYS A 91 -2.45 -11.91 -6.67
C LYS A 91 -1.08 -12.54 -6.52
N THR A 92 -0.58 -13.11 -7.61
CA THR A 92 0.78 -13.64 -7.68
C THR A 92 1.65 -12.70 -8.49
N LEU A 93 2.84 -12.37 -7.96
CA LEU A 93 3.89 -11.66 -8.67
C LEU A 93 5.08 -12.58 -8.89
N GLU A 94 5.65 -12.55 -10.08
CA GLU A 94 6.88 -13.25 -10.43
C GLU A 94 8.01 -12.26 -10.62
N VAL A 95 9.08 -12.40 -9.83
CA VAL A 95 10.22 -11.49 -9.86
C VAL A 95 11.54 -12.25 -9.85
N SER A 96 12.47 -11.89 -10.74
CA SER A 96 13.78 -12.52 -10.82
C SER A 96 14.70 -12.04 -9.68
N VAL A 97 15.37 -12.98 -9.02
CA VAL A 97 16.39 -12.73 -8.00
C VAL A 97 17.53 -11.88 -8.56
N SER A 98 17.99 -12.22 -9.76
CA SER A 98 19.04 -11.48 -10.44
C SER A 98 18.63 -10.05 -10.78
N TRP A 99 17.34 -9.84 -11.11
CA TRP A 99 16.81 -8.49 -11.34
C TRP A 99 16.77 -7.66 -10.04
N ILE A 100 16.29 -8.24 -8.92
CA ILE A 100 16.28 -7.54 -7.62
C ILE A 100 17.70 -7.13 -7.23
N ASN A 101 18.66 -8.06 -7.31
CA ASN A 101 20.06 -7.78 -6.99
C ASN A 101 20.63 -6.65 -7.84
N LYS A 102 20.36 -6.68 -9.15
CA LYS A 102 20.78 -5.61 -10.06
C LYS A 102 20.14 -4.27 -9.74
N PHE A 103 18.85 -4.28 -9.38
CA PHE A 103 18.08 -3.07 -9.06
C PHE A 103 18.57 -2.44 -7.76
N LEU A 104 18.81 -3.24 -6.72
CA LEU A 104 19.26 -2.78 -5.41
C LEU A 104 20.78 -2.60 -5.30
N GLY A 105 21.57 -3.12 -6.24
CA GLY A 105 23.03 -3.15 -6.13
C GLY A 105 23.54 -4.11 -5.07
N THR A 106 22.87 -5.24 -4.88
CA THR A 106 23.16 -6.27 -3.87
C THR A 106 23.57 -7.60 -4.50
N SER A 107 23.89 -8.58 -3.65
CA SER A 107 24.19 -9.97 -4.05
C SER A 107 23.54 -10.94 -3.07
N LEU A 108 22.24 -10.75 -2.81
CA LEU A 108 21.46 -11.57 -1.89
C LEU A 108 21.09 -12.90 -2.54
N GLU A 109 21.12 -13.97 -1.75
CA GLU A 109 20.61 -15.27 -2.17
C GLU A 109 19.08 -15.29 -2.14
N ALA A 110 18.49 -16.18 -2.96
CA ALA A 110 17.02 -16.31 -3.07
C ALA A 110 16.35 -16.60 -1.73
N GLU A 111 16.99 -17.43 -0.91
CA GLU A 111 16.50 -17.80 0.43
C GLU A 111 16.49 -16.63 1.41
N GLU A 112 17.40 -15.69 1.25
CA GLU A 112 17.44 -14.48 2.09
C GLU A 112 16.33 -13.52 1.68
N MET A 113 16.11 -13.31 0.39
CA MET A 113 14.99 -12.52 -0.13
C MET A 113 13.65 -13.14 0.29
N LYS A 114 13.50 -14.46 0.16
CA LYS A 114 12.33 -15.18 0.64
C LYS A 114 12.06 -14.94 2.13
N ARG A 115 13.08 -15.03 2.98
CA ARG A 115 12.91 -14.76 4.42
C ARG A 115 12.43 -13.34 4.69
N CYS A 116 12.94 -12.35 3.96
CA CYS A 116 12.47 -10.97 4.05
C CYS A 116 11.00 -10.86 3.69
N LEU A 117 10.59 -11.43 2.58
CA LEU A 117 9.22 -11.35 2.07
C LEU A 117 8.24 -12.15 2.95
N ASP A 118 8.59 -13.38 3.34
CA ASP A 118 7.73 -14.20 4.21
C ASP A 118 7.50 -13.54 5.58
N SER A 119 8.46 -12.76 6.10
CA SER A 119 8.29 -12.00 7.36
C SER A 119 7.22 -10.89 7.27
N LEU A 120 6.79 -10.57 6.06
CA LEU A 120 5.76 -9.57 5.75
C LEU A 120 4.46 -10.21 5.24
N ASP A 121 4.27 -11.51 5.48
CA ASP A 121 3.16 -12.32 4.97
C ASP A 121 3.10 -12.38 3.42
N LEU A 122 4.17 -12.03 2.72
CA LEU A 122 4.32 -12.21 1.28
C LEU A 122 4.86 -13.62 1.02
N LYS A 123 3.97 -14.62 0.99
CA LYS A 123 4.34 -16.04 0.85
C LYS A 123 5.10 -16.27 -0.44
N THR A 124 6.37 -16.66 -0.33
CA THR A 124 7.27 -16.75 -1.48
C THR A 124 7.72 -18.19 -1.76
N THR A 125 7.62 -18.60 -3.02
CA THR A 125 8.16 -19.85 -3.53
C THR A 125 9.33 -19.55 -4.46
N ILE A 126 10.42 -20.32 -4.34
CA ILE A 126 11.63 -20.16 -5.16
C ILE A 126 11.59 -21.14 -6.30
N ASN A 127 11.64 -20.67 -7.54
CA ASN A 127 11.69 -21.44 -8.77
C ASN A 127 12.93 -21.03 -9.60
N GLY A 128 14.10 -21.59 -9.26
CA GLY A 128 15.37 -21.20 -9.86
C GLY A 128 15.74 -19.75 -9.59
N ASP A 129 15.83 -18.90 -10.61
CA ASP A 129 16.06 -17.45 -10.49
C ASP A 129 14.77 -16.65 -10.26
N THR A 130 13.60 -17.28 -10.19
CA THR A 130 12.32 -16.60 -10.06
C THR A 130 11.75 -16.81 -8.66
N LEU A 131 11.35 -15.72 -8.02
CA LEU A 131 10.50 -15.70 -6.83
C LEU A 131 9.05 -15.58 -7.28
N GLU A 132 8.23 -16.54 -6.92
CA GLU A 132 6.77 -16.49 -7.05
C GLU A 132 6.20 -16.08 -5.71
N ILE A 133 5.57 -14.90 -5.67
CA ILE A 133 5.15 -14.22 -4.44
C ILE A 133 3.63 -14.10 -4.44
N LEU A 134 2.98 -14.75 -3.49
CA LEU A 134 1.55 -14.60 -3.25
C LEU A 134 1.34 -13.36 -2.39
N VAL A 135 0.72 -12.33 -2.97
CA VAL A 135 0.45 -11.04 -2.32
C VAL A 135 -0.94 -11.07 -1.71
N PRO A 136 -1.07 -10.98 -0.37
CA PRO A 136 -2.36 -10.97 0.28
C PRO A 136 -3.14 -9.68 -0.03
N THR A 137 -4.44 -9.75 0.04
CA THR A 137 -5.37 -8.69 -0.38
C THR A 137 -5.23 -7.39 0.40
N PHE A 138 -4.73 -7.46 1.65
CA PHE A 138 -4.48 -6.28 2.47
C PHE A 138 -3.19 -5.52 2.09
N ARG A 139 -2.27 -6.13 1.31
CA ARG A 139 -1.07 -5.47 0.78
C ARG A 139 -1.40 -4.81 -0.56
N ILE A 140 -2.16 -3.73 -0.49
CA ILE A 140 -2.56 -2.92 -1.66
C ILE A 140 -1.40 -2.12 -2.26
N ASP A 141 -0.34 -1.96 -1.50
CA ASP A 141 0.89 -1.23 -1.82
C ASP A 141 1.87 -2.04 -2.66
N VAL A 142 1.76 -3.38 -2.66
CA VAL A 142 2.64 -4.28 -3.43
C VAL A 142 1.95 -4.67 -4.73
N ASP A 143 2.26 -3.99 -5.83
CA ASP A 143 1.61 -4.18 -7.12
C ASP A 143 2.55 -4.59 -8.25
N ILE A 144 3.78 -4.12 -8.21
CA ILE A 144 4.81 -4.35 -9.22
C ILE A 144 6.09 -4.90 -8.60
N ARG A 145 7.00 -5.37 -9.43
CA ARG A 145 8.28 -5.95 -8.97
C ARG A 145 9.17 -4.96 -8.22
N GLU A 146 9.03 -3.68 -8.50
CA GLU A 146 9.75 -2.59 -7.82
C GLU A 146 9.32 -2.49 -6.35
N ASP A 147 8.04 -2.71 -6.05
CA ASP A 147 7.52 -2.75 -4.68
C ASP A 147 8.09 -3.96 -3.92
N VAL A 148 8.19 -5.11 -4.59
CA VAL A 148 8.85 -6.31 -4.03
C VAL A 148 10.30 -6.03 -3.69
N ALA A 149 11.04 -5.35 -4.57
CA ALA A 149 12.43 -4.99 -4.32
C ALA A 149 12.56 -4.00 -3.16
N GLU A 150 11.62 -3.07 -3.02
CA GLU A 150 11.55 -2.14 -1.87
C GLU A 150 11.39 -2.92 -0.55
N GLU A 151 10.47 -3.89 -0.50
CA GLU A 151 10.24 -4.70 0.69
C GLU A 151 11.47 -5.52 1.09
N VAL A 152 12.15 -6.12 0.11
CA VAL A 152 13.41 -6.81 0.35
C VAL A 152 14.46 -5.85 0.91
N ALA A 153 14.65 -4.67 0.30
CA ALA A 153 15.63 -3.68 0.75
C ALA A 153 15.34 -3.14 2.16
N ARG A 154 14.05 -2.93 2.47
CA ARG A 154 13.60 -2.41 3.76
C ARG A 154 13.87 -3.40 4.90
N ILE A 155 13.58 -4.68 4.69
CA ILE A 155 13.79 -5.73 5.71
C ILE A 155 15.27 -6.11 5.81
N TYR A 156 15.98 -6.20 4.68
CA TYR A 156 17.43 -6.41 4.67
C TYR A 156 18.17 -5.27 5.38
N GLY A 157 17.66 -4.06 5.26
CA GLY A 157 18.19 -2.84 5.85
C GLY A 157 19.01 -2.02 4.86
N TYR A 158 18.56 -0.81 4.58
CA TYR A 158 19.23 0.12 3.64
C TYR A 158 20.71 0.38 3.98
N ASN A 159 21.07 0.34 5.27
CA ASN A 159 22.45 0.54 5.71
C ASN A 159 23.40 -0.62 5.31
N ASN A 160 22.86 -1.78 4.95
CA ASN A 160 23.60 -2.94 4.48
C ASN A 160 23.86 -2.90 2.98
N ILE A 161 23.19 -1.97 2.25
CA ILE A 161 23.38 -1.79 0.82
C ILE A 161 24.61 -0.90 0.60
N PRO A 162 25.65 -1.37 -0.13
CA PRO A 162 26.86 -0.60 -0.32
C PRO A 162 26.61 0.64 -1.18
N ALA A 163 27.14 1.79 -0.75
CA ALA A 163 27.14 2.98 -1.55
C ALA A 163 28.04 2.83 -2.79
N THR A 164 27.52 3.06 -3.97
CA THR A 164 28.26 3.03 -5.22
C THR A 164 28.37 4.42 -5.83
N LEU A 165 29.53 4.71 -6.44
CA LEU A 165 29.68 5.95 -7.21
C LEU A 165 28.88 5.86 -8.51
N ILE A 166 28.28 6.99 -8.89
CA ILE A 166 27.61 7.10 -10.19
C ILE A 166 28.68 6.96 -11.29
N SER A 167 28.56 5.91 -12.09
CA SER A 167 29.41 5.68 -13.27
C SER A 167 28.57 5.98 -14.51
N THR A 168 28.75 7.15 -15.07
CA THR A 168 28.16 7.53 -16.36
C THR A 168 29.27 7.87 -17.34
N SER A 169 29.16 7.39 -18.58
CA SER A 169 29.94 7.97 -19.66
C SER A 169 29.38 9.37 -19.97
N THR A 170 30.11 10.40 -19.63
CA THR A 170 29.75 11.75 -20.11
C THR A 170 30.09 11.85 -21.60
N GLU A 171 29.10 11.66 -22.45
CA GLU A 171 29.22 12.12 -23.82
C GLU A 171 29.20 13.65 -23.83
N LYS A 172 30.16 14.26 -24.48
CA LYS A 172 30.12 15.70 -24.72
C LYS A 172 28.93 15.98 -25.62
N GLU A 173 27.87 16.48 -25.05
CA GLU A 173 26.77 17.01 -25.85
C GLU A 173 27.25 18.16 -26.69
N ALA A 174 26.98 18.09 -28.00
CA ALA A 174 27.35 19.17 -28.90
C ALA A 174 26.55 20.43 -28.54
N LYS A 175 27.26 21.54 -28.31
CA LYS A 175 26.60 22.81 -27.97
C LYS A 175 25.61 23.19 -29.06
N ASP A 176 24.45 23.65 -28.67
CA ASP A 176 23.46 24.16 -29.60
C ASP A 176 23.88 25.51 -30.19
N LYS A 177 23.20 25.96 -31.27
CA LYS A 177 23.52 27.22 -31.96
C LYS A 177 23.40 28.43 -31.03
N LYS A 178 22.55 28.42 -30.05
CA LYS A 178 22.37 29.51 -29.09
C LYS A 178 23.56 29.59 -28.14
N GLN A 179 23.96 28.43 -27.57
CA GLN A 179 25.12 28.33 -26.68
C GLN A 179 26.41 28.80 -27.39
N LEU A 180 26.59 28.39 -28.65
CA LEU A 180 27.75 28.84 -29.47
C LEU A 180 27.73 30.35 -29.74
N LEU A 181 26.53 30.93 -29.95
CA LEU A 181 26.38 32.37 -30.15
C LEU A 181 26.65 33.14 -28.86
N ASP A 182 26.08 32.67 -27.74
CA ASP A 182 26.28 33.29 -26.43
C ASP A 182 27.75 33.29 -26.02
N GLU A 183 28.49 32.21 -26.24
CA GLU A 183 29.93 32.14 -26.00
C GLU A 183 30.69 33.14 -26.89
N LYS A 184 30.34 33.19 -28.18
CA LYS A 184 31.00 34.14 -29.12
C LYS A 184 30.76 35.59 -28.72
N VAL A 185 29.57 35.92 -28.24
CA VAL A 185 29.25 37.27 -27.74
C VAL A 185 30.08 37.57 -26.50
N ILE A 186 30.13 36.64 -25.53
CA ILE A 186 30.90 36.77 -24.29
C ILE A 186 32.38 36.98 -24.61
N ASP A 187 32.97 36.15 -25.45
CA ASP A 187 34.39 36.24 -25.85
C ASP A 187 34.68 37.56 -26.52
N THR A 188 33.76 38.04 -27.37
CA THR A 188 33.94 39.34 -28.06
C THR A 188 33.83 40.53 -27.11
N MET A 189 33.01 40.41 -26.04
CA MET A 189 32.86 41.47 -25.03
C MET A 189 34.01 41.51 -24.03
N LEU A 190 34.73 40.41 -23.84
CA LEU A 190 35.85 40.28 -22.91
C LEU A 190 37.22 40.56 -23.56
N ALA A 191 37.30 40.61 -24.87
CA ALA A 191 38.50 40.93 -25.64
C ALA A 191 38.68 42.46 -25.81
#